data_fbd33eeec3ffd1e3c51475c67ef47830
#
_entry.id   fbd33eeec3ffd1e3c51475c67ef47830
#
_cell.length_a   1.000
_cell.length_b   1.000
_cell.length_c   1.000
_cell.angle_alpha   90.00
_cell.angle_beta   90.00
_cell.angle_gamma   90.00
#
_symmetry.space_group_name_H-M   'P 1'
#
loop_
_entity.id
_entity.type
_entity.pdbx_description
1 polymer ?
#
loop_
_entity_poly.entity_id
_entity_poly.type
_entity_poly.pdbx_seq_one_letter_code
_entity_poly.pdbx_strand_id
1 'polypeptide(L)'
;MIDKDKIEFHIKEILKALGENPEREGLIGTPKRVANYYAEVFEGVNYSNDEIAQKFDVTFEDDLVVDRDNHDVVMIKDIEIFSHCEHHLALMYNMKVAVAYIPTDRVIGLSKIVRVCDMVAKRLQLQERIASD
;
A
#
# COMPACT_ATOMS: atom_id res chain seq x y z
N MET A 1 -5.78 -9.08 11.20
CA MET A 1 -6.73 -9.33 10.07
C MET A 1 -7.83 -8.29 10.13
N ILE A 2 -8.19 -7.66 9.03
CA ILE A 2 -9.24 -6.63 8.95
C ILE A 2 -10.62 -7.28 9.17
N ASP A 3 -11.39 -6.74 10.13
CA ASP A 3 -12.72 -7.22 10.50
C ASP A 3 -13.80 -6.55 9.63
N LYS A 4 -14.16 -7.22 8.54
CA LYS A 4 -15.12 -6.68 7.56
C LYS A 4 -16.53 -6.53 8.14
N ASP A 5 -16.95 -7.43 9.03
CA ASP A 5 -18.32 -7.41 9.59
C ASP A 5 -18.50 -6.20 10.49
N LYS A 6 -17.47 -5.87 11.29
CA LYS A 6 -17.49 -4.63 12.09
C LYS A 6 -17.46 -3.38 11.22
N ILE A 7 -16.64 -3.36 10.17
CA ILE A 7 -16.61 -2.23 9.24
C ILE A 7 -17.98 -2.04 8.60
N GLU A 8 -18.60 -3.10 8.09
CA GLU A 8 -19.91 -3.05 7.47
C GLU A 8 -20.96 -2.44 8.44
N PHE A 9 -20.99 -2.94 9.69
CA PHE A 9 -21.86 -2.42 10.73
C PHE A 9 -21.63 -0.90 10.96
N HIS A 10 -20.39 -0.48 11.15
CA HIS A 10 -20.09 0.93 11.44
C HIS A 10 -20.33 1.86 10.25
N ILE A 11 -20.12 1.40 9.02
CA ILE A 11 -20.44 2.19 7.83
C ILE A 11 -21.96 2.43 7.75
N LYS A 12 -22.78 1.44 8.11
CA LYS A 12 -24.23 1.63 8.19
C LYS A 12 -24.61 2.71 9.22
N GLU A 13 -23.96 2.72 10.37
CA GLU A 13 -24.19 3.74 11.41
C GLU A 13 -23.68 5.13 10.98
N ILE A 14 -22.56 5.20 10.26
CA ILE A 14 -22.06 6.46 9.68
C ILE A 14 -23.07 7.04 8.68
N LEU A 15 -23.67 6.22 7.81
CA LEU A 15 -24.69 6.68 6.87
C LEU A 15 -25.90 7.29 7.60
N LYS A 16 -26.36 6.66 8.70
CA LYS A 16 -27.42 7.22 9.55
C LYS A 16 -27.01 8.54 10.19
N ALA A 17 -25.78 8.64 10.69
CA ALA A 17 -25.27 9.85 11.31
C ALA A 17 -25.13 11.02 10.33
N LEU A 18 -24.94 10.71 9.05
CA LEU A 18 -24.95 11.71 7.96
C LEU A 18 -26.38 12.15 7.57
N GLY A 19 -27.41 11.56 8.16
CA GLY A 19 -28.81 11.83 7.82
C GLY A 19 -29.34 11.05 6.62
N GLU A 20 -28.60 10.05 6.13
CA GLU A 20 -29.00 9.20 5.02
C GLU A 20 -29.84 8.00 5.47
N ASN A 21 -30.67 7.49 4.58
CA ASN A 21 -31.38 6.23 4.78
C ASN A 21 -30.56 5.06 4.21
N PRO A 22 -29.89 4.23 5.05
CA PRO A 22 -29.07 3.13 4.58
C PRO A 22 -29.88 2.01 3.91
N GLU A 23 -31.21 1.98 4.10
CA GLU A 23 -32.09 0.95 3.51
C GLU A 23 -32.60 1.35 2.12
N ARG A 24 -32.35 2.57 1.63
CA ARG A 24 -32.74 2.94 0.27
C ARG A 24 -31.93 2.15 -0.77
N GLU A 25 -32.53 1.86 -1.91
CA GLU A 25 -31.96 1.01 -2.97
C GLU A 25 -30.50 1.33 -3.33
N GLY A 26 -30.13 2.59 -3.44
CA GLY A 26 -28.76 3.01 -3.78
C GLY A 26 -27.73 2.78 -2.67
N LEU A 27 -28.16 2.61 -1.39
CA LEU A 27 -27.26 2.51 -0.23
C LEU A 27 -27.27 1.15 0.45
N ILE A 28 -28.27 0.30 0.22
CA ILE A 28 -28.43 -0.98 0.93
C ILE A 28 -27.17 -1.88 0.81
N GLY A 29 -26.46 -1.84 -0.30
CA GLY A 29 -25.21 -2.60 -0.49
C GLY A 29 -23.94 -1.82 -0.17
N THR A 30 -24.03 -0.53 0.20
CA THR A 30 -22.85 0.33 0.41
C THR A 30 -22.01 -0.10 1.59
N PRO A 31 -22.54 -0.47 2.77
CA PRO A 31 -21.73 -0.92 3.90
C PRO A 31 -20.80 -2.08 3.53
N LYS A 32 -21.33 -3.10 2.87
CA LYS A 32 -20.56 -4.26 2.43
C LYS A 32 -19.50 -3.89 1.37
N ARG A 33 -19.86 -3.03 0.41
CA ARG A 33 -18.89 -2.55 -0.59
C ARG A 33 -17.74 -1.80 0.04
N VAL A 34 -18.02 -0.92 1.00
CA VAL A 34 -16.99 -0.17 1.74
C VAL A 34 -16.13 -1.09 2.58
N ALA A 35 -16.71 -2.09 3.26
CA ALA A 35 -15.94 -3.06 4.03
C ALA A 35 -14.95 -3.86 3.14
N ASN A 36 -15.39 -4.27 1.96
CA ASN A 36 -14.52 -4.94 1.00
C ASN A 36 -13.44 -4.02 0.44
N TYR A 37 -13.80 -2.79 0.09
CA TYR A 37 -12.86 -1.76 -0.35
C TYR A 37 -11.78 -1.51 0.71
N TYR A 38 -12.16 -1.32 1.97
CA TYR A 38 -11.19 -1.10 3.06
C TYR A 38 -10.29 -2.31 3.30
N ALA A 39 -10.81 -3.53 3.14
CA ALA A 39 -10.00 -4.73 3.27
C ALA A 39 -8.92 -4.83 2.17
N GLU A 40 -9.19 -4.28 0.98
CA GLU A 40 -8.25 -4.23 -0.14
C GLU A 40 -7.23 -3.09 0.04
N VAL A 41 -7.72 -1.84 0.24
CA VAL A 41 -6.83 -0.66 0.28
C VAL A 41 -6.02 -0.56 1.56
N PHE A 42 -6.36 -1.27 2.61
CA PHE A 42 -5.62 -1.37 3.86
C PHE A 42 -4.97 -2.74 4.07
N GLU A 43 -4.81 -3.54 3.01
CA GLU A 43 -4.19 -4.87 3.10
C GLU A 43 -2.83 -4.83 3.82
N GLY A 44 -2.04 -3.80 3.61
CA GLY A 44 -0.71 -3.61 4.18
C GLY A 44 -0.68 -3.52 5.72
N VAL A 45 -1.83 -3.20 6.36
CA VAL A 45 -1.95 -3.18 7.84
C VAL A 45 -1.75 -4.57 8.46
N ASN A 46 -1.99 -5.63 7.69
CA ASN A 46 -1.85 -7.01 8.17
C ASN A 46 -0.40 -7.51 8.23
N TYR A 47 0.57 -6.71 7.78
CA TYR A 47 1.97 -7.12 7.65
C TYR A 47 2.89 -6.07 8.28
N SER A 48 3.97 -6.51 8.91
CA SER A 48 5.12 -5.67 9.26
C SER A 48 5.96 -5.36 8.02
N ASN A 49 6.90 -4.40 8.13
CA ASN A 49 7.85 -4.10 7.04
C ASN A 49 8.72 -5.32 6.71
N ASP A 50 9.17 -6.07 7.73
CA ASP A 50 9.96 -7.29 7.54
C ASP A 50 9.16 -8.37 6.79
N GLU A 51 7.88 -8.55 7.12
CA GLU A 51 7.01 -9.51 6.42
C GLU A 51 6.75 -9.10 4.97
N ILE A 52 6.60 -7.79 4.70
CA ILE A 52 6.49 -7.28 3.33
C ILE A 52 7.78 -7.52 2.55
N ALA A 53 8.93 -7.21 3.16
CA ALA A 53 10.23 -7.45 2.55
C ALA A 53 10.42 -8.93 2.20
N GLN A 54 10.18 -9.84 3.15
CA GLN A 54 10.27 -11.28 2.93
C GLN A 54 9.30 -11.81 1.86
N LYS A 55 8.07 -11.29 1.84
CA LYS A 55 7.05 -11.68 0.86
C LYS A 55 7.47 -11.40 -0.59
N PHE A 56 8.29 -10.36 -0.79
CA PHE A 56 8.74 -9.92 -2.11
C PHE A 56 10.25 -10.06 -2.31
N ASP A 57 10.94 -10.79 -1.43
CA ASP A 57 12.38 -11.06 -1.53
C ASP A 57 12.68 -12.02 -2.70
N VAL A 58 12.67 -11.47 -3.91
CA VAL A 58 13.09 -12.16 -5.12
C VAL A 58 14.26 -11.42 -5.71
N THR A 59 15.43 -11.94 -5.41
CA THR A 59 16.71 -11.42 -5.87
C THR A 59 17.39 -12.40 -6.83
N PHE A 60 18.26 -11.90 -7.67
CA PHE A 60 19.05 -12.68 -8.62
C PHE A 60 20.47 -12.12 -8.73
N GLU A 61 21.38 -12.95 -9.21
CA GLU A 61 22.75 -12.52 -9.55
C GLU A 61 22.75 -11.95 -10.96
N ASP A 62 23.43 -10.82 -11.17
CA ASP A 62 23.58 -10.19 -12.46
C ASP A 62 24.94 -9.51 -12.54
N ASP A 63 25.86 -10.12 -13.27
CA ASP A 63 27.23 -9.65 -13.42
C ASP A 63 27.35 -8.31 -14.20
N LEU A 64 26.28 -7.91 -14.91
CA LEU A 64 26.25 -6.64 -15.64
C LEU A 64 25.85 -5.46 -14.75
N VAL A 65 25.09 -5.74 -13.69
CA VAL A 65 24.55 -4.70 -12.77
C VAL A 65 25.36 -4.65 -11.48
N VAL A 66 25.90 -5.78 -11.05
CA VAL A 66 26.73 -5.87 -9.84
C VAL A 66 28.21 -5.74 -10.22
N ASP A 67 28.65 -4.51 -10.42
CA ASP A 67 30.09 -4.21 -10.50
C ASP A 67 30.61 -3.84 -9.11
N ARG A 68 31.40 -4.73 -8.52
CA ARG A 68 31.95 -4.57 -7.16
C ARG A 68 32.89 -3.37 -7.01
N ASP A 69 33.40 -2.88 -8.12
CA ASP A 69 34.36 -1.77 -8.14
C ASP A 69 33.71 -0.40 -8.39
N ASN A 70 32.50 -0.38 -8.98
CA ASN A 70 31.87 0.85 -9.50
C ASN A 70 30.70 1.38 -8.69
N HIS A 71 30.13 0.61 -7.76
CA HIS A 71 29.00 1.02 -6.90
C HIS A 71 27.85 1.68 -7.68
N ASP A 72 27.50 1.14 -8.82
CA ASP A 72 26.42 1.68 -9.66
C ASP A 72 25.09 1.68 -8.93
N VAL A 73 24.33 2.75 -9.14
CA VAL A 73 23.02 2.95 -8.51
C VAL A 73 21.92 2.41 -9.40
N VAL A 74 21.14 1.48 -8.90
CA VAL A 74 19.86 1.09 -9.51
C VAL A 74 18.77 2.04 -9.06
N MET A 75 18.09 2.70 -10.00
CA MET A 75 17.02 3.64 -9.71
C MET A 75 15.75 3.31 -10.48
N ILE A 76 14.61 3.29 -9.78
CA ILE A 76 13.27 3.20 -10.35
C ILE A 76 12.51 4.47 -9.96
N LYS A 77 11.90 5.14 -10.92
CA LYS A 77 11.12 6.35 -10.71
C LYS A 77 9.70 6.17 -11.23
N ASP A 78 8.86 7.13 -10.85
CA ASP A 78 7.49 7.22 -11.28
C ASP A 78 6.63 6.00 -10.93
N ILE A 79 6.96 5.34 -9.81
CA ILE A 79 6.10 4.28 -9.24
C ILE A 79 4.84 4.95 -8.71
N GLU A 80 3.72 4.73 -9.39
CA GLU A 80 2.43 5.25 -8.94
C GLU A 80 1.90 4.42 -7.77
N ILE A 81 1.52 5.09 -6.71
CA ILE A 81 0.91 4.49 -5.52
C ILE A 81 -0.31 5.29 -5.08
N PHE A 82 -1.19 4.63 -4.35
CA PHE A 82 -2.33 5.22 -3.66
C PHE A 82 -2.24 4.89 -2.19
N SER A 83 -2.55 5.85 -1.34
CA SER A 83 -2.58 5.65 0.11
C SER A 83 -3.75 6.41 0.73
N HIS A 84 -3.96 6.26 2.02
CA HIS A 84 -4.98 6.96 2.76
C HIS A 84 -4.35 7.72 3.93
N CYS A 85 -4.68 9.00 4.02
CA CYS A 85 -4.21 9.87 5.09
C CYS A 85 -4.72 9.36 6.44
N GLU A 86 -3.82 9.16 7.40
CA GLU A 86 -4.17 8.67 8.73
C GLU A 86 -5.06 9.62 9.53
N HIS A 87 -5.03 10.93 9.22
CA HIS A 87 -5.81 11.95 9.95
C HIS A 87 -7.28 11.99 9.53
N HIS A 88 -7.61 11.67 8.28
CA HIS A 88 -8.95 11.89 7.73
C HIS A 88 -9.52 10.66 7.03
N LEU A 89 -8.79 9.55 6.93
CA LEU A 89 -9.12 8.40 6.08
C LEU A 89 -9.32 8.77 4.61
N ALA A 90 -8.86 9.93 4.20
CA ALA A 90 -9.02 10.43 2.84
C ALA A 90 -7.97 9.84 1.90
N LEU A 91 -8.38 9.57 0.67
CA LEU A 91 -7.49 9.08 -0.38
C LEU A 91 -6.43 10.14 -0.72
N MET A 92 -5.17 9.74 -0.69
CA MET A 92 -4.03 10.49 -1.24
C MET A 92 -3.75 9.95 -2.65
N TYR A 93 -3.88 10.78 -3.64
CA TYR A 93 -3.78 10.41 -5.07
C TYR A 93 -2.65 11.19 -5.76
N ASN A 94 -2.31 10.78 -6.99
CA ASN A 94 -1.18 11.32 -7.74
C ASN A 94 0.17 11.20 -7.01
N MET A 95 0.31 10.20 -6.15
CA MET A 95 1.55 9.95 -5.43
C MET A 95 2.51 9.16 -6.34
N LYS A 96 3.77 9.58 -6.33
CA LYS A 96 4.85 8.90 -7.04
C LYS A 96 6.01 8.66 -6.10
N VAL A 97 6.56 7.46 -6.15
CA VAL A 97 7.74 7.06 -5.39
C VAL A 97 8.90 6.85 -6.35
N ALA A 98 10.10 7.26 -5.92
CA ALA A 98 11.35 6.86 -6.54
C ALA A 98 12.15 6.05 -5.51
N VAL A 99 12.69 4.93 -5.93
CA VAL A 99 13.55 4.06 -5.12
C VAL A 99 14.90 3.98 -5.79
N ALA A 100 15.97 4.18 -5.01
CA ALA A 100 17.34 4.01 -5.46
C ALA A 100 18.11 3.17 -4.45
N TYR A 101 18.94 2.24 -4.93
CA TYR A 101 19.81 1.44 -4.07
C TYR A 101 21.10 1.06 -4.82
N ILE A 102 22.12 0.74 -4.07
CA ILE A 102 23.38 0.19 -4.58
C ILE A 102 23.37 -1.32 -4.32
N PRO A 103 23.32 -2.16 -5.37
CA PRO A 103 23.40 -3.60 -5.19
C PRO A 103 24.81 -3.99 -4.69
N THR A 104 24.89 -4.94 -3.76
CA THR A 104 26.18 -5.49 -3.28
C THR A 104 26.54 -6.78 -3.97
N ASP A 105 25.69 -7.80 -3.86
CA ASP A 105 25.91 -9.12 -4.43
C ASP A 105 24.76 -9.59 -5.31
N ARG A 106 23.56 -9.03 -5.09
CA ARG A 106 22.35 -9.45 -5.77
C ARG A 106 21.48 -8.24 -6.09
N VAL A 107 20.66 -8.38 -7.11
CA VAL A 107 19.72 -7.37 -7.60
C VAL A 107 18.31 -7.82 -7.24
N ILE A 108 17.48 -6.91 -6.73
CA ILE A 108 16.06 -7.18 -6.52
C ILE A 108 15.28 -6.97 -7.83
N GLY A 109 14.34 -7.86 -8.12
CA GLY A 109 13.48 -7.72 -9.28
C GLY A 109 12.66 -6.41 -9.24
N LEU A 110 12.68 -5.62 -10.33
CA LEU A 110 12.03 -4.31 -10.39
C LEU A 110 10.55 -4.37 -10.02
N SER A 111 9.83 -5.39 -10.49
CA SER A 111 8.42 -5.62 -10.15
C SER A 111 8.19 -5.89 -8.65
N LYS A 112 9.22 -6.33 -7.92
CA LYS A 112 9.12 -6.58 -6.47
C LYS A 112 9.21 -5.29 -5.69
N ILE A 113 10.07 -4.37 -6.11
CA ILE A 113 10.17 -3.03 -5.55
C ILE A 113 8.81 -2.31 -5.68
N VAL A 114 8.18 -2.37 -6.85
CA VAL A 114 6.84 -1.79 -7.06
C VAL A 114 5.81 -2.38 -6.10
N ARG A 115 5.84 -3.70 -5.88
CA ARG A 115 4.91 -4.38 -4.95
C ARG A 115 5.18 -4.02 -3.48
N VAL A 116 6.44 -3.85 -3.09
CA VAL A 116 6.79 -3.36 -1.74
C VAL A 116 6.21 -1.97 -1.53
N CYS A 117 6.42 -1.04 -2.47
CA CYS A 117 5.86 0.31 -2.41
C CYS A 117 4.32 0.30 -2.31
N ASP A 118 3.65 -0.53 -3.10
CA ASP A 118 2.18 -0.68 -3.07
C ASP A 118 1.70 -1.20 -1.70
N MET A 119 2.35 -2.22 -1.14
CA MET A 119 1.97 -2.80 0.16
C MET A 119 2.20 -1.85 1.32
N VAL A 120 3.31 -1.09 1.32
CA VAL A 120 3.60 -0.07 2.32
C VAL A 120 2.57 1.07 2.23
N ALA A 121 2.18 1.46 1.03
CA ALA A 121 1.16 2.48 0.79
C ALA A 121 -0.25 2.04 1.23
N LYS A 122 -0.56 0.74 1.21
CA LYS A 122 -1.85 0.16 1.63
C LYS A 122 -2.05 0.12 3.15
N ARG A 123 -1.73 1.24 3.80
CA ARG A 123 -1.91 1.51 5.23
C ARG A 123 -2.51 2.88 5.43
N LEU A 124 -2.86 3.22 6.66
CA LEU A 124 -3.07 4.62 7.05
C LEU A 124 -1.71 5.28 7.19
N GLN A 125 -1.42 6.26 6.34
CA GLN A 125 -0.07 6.77 6.15
C GLN A 125 0.04 8.30 6.21
N LEU A 126 1.28 8.72 6.38
CA LEU A 126 1.80 10.04 6.04
C LEU A 126 2.79 9.87 4.88
N GLN A 127 2.93 10.88 4.05
CA GLN A 127 3.86 10.84 2.92
C GLN A 127 5.30 10.55 3.39
N GLU A 128 5.72 11.17 4.48
CA GLU A 128 7.05 11.01 5.08
C GLU A 128 7.26 9.59 5.61
N ARG A 129 6.22 8.97 6.17
CA ARG A 129 6.31 7.60 6.67
C ARG A 129 6.40 6.58 5.55
N ILE A 130 5.70 6.78 4.43
CA ILE A 130 5.84 5.91 3.25
C ILE A 130 7.30 5.88 2.76
N ALA A 131 7.98 7.03 2.82
CA ALA A 131 9.39 7.11 2.42
C ALA A 131 10.35 6.48 3.44
N SER A 132 9.93 6.37 4.71
CA SER A 132 10.71 5.78 5.80
C SER A 132 10.51 4.27 5.91
N ASP A 133 9.28 3.79 5.64
CA ASP A 133 8.92 2.38 5.69
C ASP A 133 9.52 1.58 4.53
#